data_7417bcb4d375a63d37d95b4160a45576
#
_entry.id   7417bcb4d375a63d37d95b4160a45576
#
_cell.length_a   1.000
_cell.length_b   1.000
_cell.length_c   1.000
_cell.angle_alpha   90.00
_cell.angle_beta   90.00
_cell.angle_gamma   90.00
#
_symmetry.space_group_name_H-M   'P 1'
#
loop_
_entity.id
_entity.type
_entity.pdbx_description
1 polymer ?
#
loop_
_entity_poly.entity_id
_entity_poly.type
_entity_poly.pdbx_seq_one_letter_code
_entity_poly.pdbx_strand_id
1 'polypeptide(L)'
;DRIAVEIPGVTDASKILEELGNPGSLEFQLSDGTVFMTGDQVADAQAATTTDQYGNKQYVVQLTLTDEGAKTFGEVTSENVGKALPIVYDGEVISYPTVQEAITGGTAQISGQSTFEEAQTLATQIRIGSLSLQLSELESSVVGAQLGSQAISSSLKAAAIGLVIVMVFMIIVYAVPGVAAALALAIYTALVIATLYLFEITLTLPGIAGIILSIGMAVDANVIIFARIREEIASGKSVITAMKNGFHKAMSAILDGNITTLIAAIVLMGLGSGTVKGFAYTLMIGIILSMFTALVVTRWILYSFYWLGMRDEKFYGRAKERKTINFLQKRYVFFAISIAVIAAGFIGMGVHKASGQNSLNYGLDFMGGTSTTADFGKEYTIEDIENDIIPVVKEVTGDSNIQANKVEETTQITIKTRTLSKEERDDLNNKLADSFDVDESTITFQSISSTISGEMRADAVKAVIISTICMLIYIWFRFKDIRFGASAIIALIHDVLVVLTVYALMRISVGNTFIACMLTIIGYSVNDTIVIFDRIRENLALKHGKQTREDLMEVANRSLTQTLSRSINTSITTFIMVFMLFLLGVASIREFALPLMAGMICGAYSSICIATELWYVMKVHLGKNKITE
;
A
#
# COMPACT_ATOMS: atom_id res chain seq x y z
N ASP A 1 -16.27 12.16 -15.49
CA ASP A 1 -15.04 12.47 -14.76
C ASP A 1 -15.28 12.21 -13.28
N ARG A 2 -14.21 11.96 -12.52
CA ARG A 2 -14.27 11.69 -11.08
C ARG A 2 -13.40 12.68 -10.33
N ILE A 3 -13.90 13.16 -9.20
CA ILE A 3 -13.19 14.05 -8.29
C ILE A 3 -12.95 13.24 -7.01
N ALA A 4 -11.70 13.15 -6.59
CA ALA A 4 -11.35 12.61 -5.27
C ALA A 4 -11.09 13.80 -4.33
N VAL A 5 -11.75 13.78 -3.18
CA VAL A 5 -11.64 14.81 -2.15
C VAL A 5 -11.14 14.15 -0.86
N GLU A 6 -10.04 14.63 -0.33
CA GLU A 6 -9.49 14.18 0.95
C GLU A 6 -9.46 15.36 1.91
N ILE A 7 -10.15 15.23 3.05
CA ILE A 7 -10.29 16.32 4.03
C ILE A 7 -9.79 15.81 5.39
N PRO A 8 -8.55 16.11 5.75
CA PRO A 8 -8.01 15.71 7.05
C PRO A 8 -8.58 16.60 8.18
N GLY A 9 -8.73 16.04 9.38
CA GLY A 9 -9.11 16.79 10.59
C GLY A 9 -10.59 17.15 10.72
N VAL A 10 -11.46 16.54 9.92
CA VAL A 10 -12.90 16.76 9.98
C VAL A 10 -13.49 16.08 11.23
N THR A 11 -14.24 16.84 12.02
CA THR A 11 -14.96 16.33 13.19
C THR A 11 -16.40 15.94 12.84
N ASP A 12 -17.00 16.58 11.83
CA ASP A 12 -18.36 16.30 11.34
C ASP A 12 -18.34 16.05 9.84
N ALA A 13 -18.26 14.76 9.49
CA ALA A 13 -18.23 14.32 8.09
C ALA A 13 -19.60 14.48 7.40
N SER A 14 -20.70 14.35 8.14
CA SER A 14 -22.06 14.45 7.59
C SER A 14 -22.32 15.84 7.03
N LYS A 15 -21.87 16.88 7.73
CA LYS A 15 -22.00 18.27 7.26
C LYS A 15 -21.24 18.53 5.96
N ILE A 16 -20.02 18.00 5.85
CA ILE A 16 -19.21 18.16 4.63
C ILE A 16 -19.78 17.36 3.46
N LEU A 17 -20.31 16.16 3.72
CA LEU A 17 -20.98 15.39 2.68
C LEU A 17 -22.26 16.07 2.18
N GLU A 18 -22.95 16.81 3.05
CA GLU A 18 -24.09 17.64 2.66
C GLU A 18 -23.68 18.79 1.75
N GLU A 19 -22.62 19.50 2.14
CA GLU A 19 -22.06 20.58 1.34
C GLU A 19 -21.53 20.09 -0.02
N LEU A 20 -20.92 18.90 -0.08
CA LEU A 20 -20.42 18.27 -1.32
C LEU A 20 -21.56 17.70 -2.20
N GLY A 21 -22.60 17.11 -1.59
CA GLY A 21 -23.70 16.45 -2.31
C GLY A 21 -24.69 17.43 -2.94
N ASN A 22 -24.82 18.60 -2.32
CA ASN A 22 -25.58 19.73 -2.82
C ASN A 22 -24.63 20.88 -3.10
N PRO A 23 -23.95 20.95 -4.25
CA PRO A 23 -23.22 22.13 -4.63
C PRO A 23 -24.24 23.27 -4.80
N GLY A 24 -24.43 24.02 -3.73
CA GLY A 24 -25.27 25.19 -3.71
C GLY A 24 -24.80 26.22 -4.73
N SER A 25 -25.66 27.07 -5.21
CA SER A 25 -25.27 28.17 -6.07
C SER A 25 -24.42 29.16 -5.27
N LEU A 26 -23.13 29.26 -5.58
CA LEU A 26 -22.29 30.33 -5.05
C LEU A 26 -22.54 31.59 -5.84
N GLU A 27 -22.94 32.63 -5.14
CA GLU A 27 -23.26 33.93 -5.72
C GLU A 27 -22.48 35.03 -5.00
N PHE A 28 -21.91 35.95 -5.76
CA PHE A 28 -21.37 37.18 -5.24
C PHE A 28 -22.39 38.29 -5.54
N GLN A 29 -22.88 38.92 -4.50
CA GLN A 29 -23.97 39.87 -4.62
C GLN A 29 -23.53 41.30 -4.24
N LEU A 30 -24.23 42.27 -4.80
CA LEU A 30 -24.20 43.67 -4.32
C LEU A 30 -24.99 43.79 -3.02
N SER A 31 -24.84 44.90 -2.31
CA SER A 31 -25.58 45.16 -1.05
C SER A 31 -27.09 45.21 -1.23
N ASP A 32 -27.60 45.34 -2.45
CA ASP A 32 -29.02 45.32 -2.78
C ASP A 32 -29.56 43.94 -3.17
N GLY A 33 -28.70 42.90 -3.11
CA GLY A 33 -29.06 41.52 -3.46
C GLY A 33 -28.87 41.20 -4.94
N THR A 34 -28.36 42.10 -5.75
CA THR A 34 -28.11 41.84 -7.18
C THR A 34 -26.89 40.96 -7.35
N VAL A 35 -27.05 39.81 -7.97
CA VAL A 35 -25.93 38.89 -8.33
C VAL A 35 -25.10 39.49 -9.43
N PHE A 36 -23.79 39.66 -9.23
CA PHE A 36 -22.88 40.17 -10.23
C PHE A 36 -21.84 39.15 -10.70
N MET A 37 -21.61 38.08 -9.89
CA MET A 37 -20.68 37.01 -10.23
C MET A 37 -21.16 35.69 -9.61
N THR A 38 -20.95 34.58 -10.30
CA THR A 38 -21.32 33.23 -9.87
C THR A 38 -20.08 32.36 -9.66
N GLY A 39 -20.27 31.20 -9.02
CA GLY A 39 -19.18 30.33 -8.63
C GLY A 39 -18.30 29.83 -9.77
N ASP A 40 -18.84 29.67 -10.98
CA ASP A 40 -18.11 29.25 -12.19
C ASP A 40 -17.01 30.22 -12.62
N GLN A 41 -17.06 31.47 -12.12
CA GLN A 41 -16.04 32.50 -12.35
C GLN A 41 -14.93 32.50 -11.28
N VAL A 42 -14.98 31.59 -10.31
CA VAL A 42 -13.91 31.36 -9.32
C VAL A 42 -13.08 30.17 -9.77
N ALA A 43 -11.78 30.35 -9.94
CA ALA A 43 -10.86 29.27 -10.32
C ALA A 43 -10.37 28.45 -9.12
N ASP A 44 -10.12 29.10 -7.98
CA ASP A 44 -9.68 28.44 -6.73
C ASP A 44 -9.92 29.32 -5.51
N ALA A 45 -10.01 28.68 -4.32
CA ALA A 45 -10.06 29.35 -3.04
C ALA A 45 -9.23 28.55 -2.01
N GLN A 46 -8.32 29.23 -1.31
CA GLN A 46 -7.42 28.61 -0.34
C GLN A 46 -7.37 29.41 0.95
N ALA A 47 -7.38 28.70 2.11
CA ALA A 47 -7.09 29.34 3.38
C ALA A 47 -5.58 29.64 3.49
N ALA A 48 -5.27 30.84 3.93
CA ALA A 48 -3.89 31.28 4.12
C ALA A 48 -3.71 32.02 5.45
N THR A 49 -2.50 32.02 5.97
CA THR A 49 -2.12 32.87 7.10
C THR A 49 -1.29 34.03 6.58
N THR A 50 -1.72 35.25 6.85
CA THR A 50 -1.01 36.48 6.54
C THR A 50 -0.68 37.25 7.81
N THR A 51 0.06 38.35 7.69
CA THR A 51 0.39 39.24 8.81
C THR A 51 -0.16 40.61 8.49
N ASP A 52 -0.87 41.24 9.43
CA ASP A 52 -1.32 42.60 9.27
C ASP A 52 -0.16 43.61 9.36
N GLN A 53 -0.44 44.88 9.08
CA GLN A 53 0.55 45.97 9.16
C GLN A 53 1.14 46.18 10.58
N TYR A 54 0.55 45.57 11.60
CA TYR A 54 0.99 45.63 12.99
C TYR A 54 1.74 44.36 13.43
N GLY A 55 1.93 43.38 12.52
CA GLY A 55 2.63 42.14 12.81
C GLY A 55 1.77 41.03 13.42
N ASN A 56 0.42 41.20 13.53
CA ASN A 56 -0.47 40.18 14.02
C ASN A 56 -0.82 39.18 12.94
N LYS A 57 -0.94 37.91 13.32
CA LYS A 57 -1.41 36.86 12.40
C LYS A 57 -2.88 37.09 12.05
N GLN A 58 -3.19 37.04 10.77
CA GLN A 58 -4.55 37.04 10.23
C GLN A 58 -4.78 35.78 9.42
N TYR A 59 -5.97 35.23 9.51
CA TYR A 59 -6.42 34.12 8.69
C TYR A 59 -7.29 34.68 7.57
N VAL A 60 -7.01 34.30 6.34
CA VAL A 60 -7.67 34.84 5.14
C VAL A 60 -8.01 33.73 4.19
N VAL A 61 -9.03 33.94 3.36
CA VAL A 61 -9.28 33.12 2.19
C VAL A 61 -8.74 33.83 0.96
N GLN A 62 -7.82 33.20 0.29
CA GLN A 62 -7.24 33.68 -0.97
C GLN A 62 -8.09 33.14 -2.13
N LEU A 63 -8.68 34.03 -2.92
CA LEU A 63 -9.45 33.71 -4.10
C LEU A 63 -8.61 33.92 -5.34
N THR A 64 -8.69 32.97 -6.25
CA THR A 64 -8.19 33.09 -7.62
C THR A 64 -9.39 33.05 -8.57
N LEU A 65 -9.56 34.08 -9.39
CA LEU A 65 -10.66 34.20 -10.32
C LEU A 65 -10.24 33.75 -11.72
N THR A 66 -11.22 33.32 -12.52
CA THR A 66 -11.01 33.10 -13.96
C THR A 66 -10.79 34.44 -14.65
N ASP A 67 -10.32 34.46 -15.92
CA ASP A 67 -10.11 35.70 -16.67
C ASP A 67 -11.39 36.54 -16.80
N GLU A 68 -12.54 35.89 -16.95
CA GLU A 68 -13.85 36.52 -16.99
C GLU A 68 -14.26 37.07 -15.62
N GLY A 69 -14.09 36.25 -14.57
CA GLY A 69 -14.35 36.63 -13.18
C GLY A 69 -13.47 37.82 -12.75
N ALA A 70 -12.19 37.81 -13.10
CA ALA A 70 -11.27 38.91 -12.80
C ALA A 70 -11.71 40.24 -13.39
N LYS A 71 -12.23 40.22 -14.63
CA LYS A 71 -12.75 41.42 -15.29
C LYS A 71 -14.01 41.93 -14.59
N THR A 72 -15.01 41.07 -14.38
CA THR A 72 -16.26 41.44 -13.71
C THR A 72 -16.00 41.91 -12.29
N PHE A 73 -15.17 41.22 -11.54
CA PHE A 73 -14.81 41.58 -10.17
C PHE A 73 -14.07 42.89 -10.08
N GLY A 74 -13.15 43.14 -11.05
CA GLY A 74 -12.43 44.40 -11.17
C GLY A 74 -13.34 45.60 -11.43
N GLU A 75 -14.31 45.50 -12.34
CA GLU A 75 -15.30 46.53 -12.63
C GLU A 75 -16.17 46.82 -11.38
N VAL A 76 -16.75 45.78 -10.77
CA VAL A 76 -17.64 45.91 -9.61
C VAL A 76 -16.92 46.42 -8.37
N THR A 77 -15.71 45.93 -8.06
CA THR A 77 -14.97 46.42 -6.88
C THR A 77 -14.50 47.88 -7.06
N SER A 78 -14.23 48.32 -8.28
CA SER A 78 -13.86 49.71 -8.56
C SER A 78 -15.00 50.70 -8.26
N GLU A 79 -16.27 50.29 -8.50
CA GLU A 79 -17.46 51.12 -8.29
C GLU A 79 -18.01 51.02 -6.85
N ASN A 80 -17.58 50.00 -6.08
CA ASN A 80 -18.12 49.70 -4.78
C ASN A 80 -17.08 49.72 -3.64
N VAL A 81 -16.00 50.50 -3.77
CA VAL A 81 -15.03 50.70 -2.68
C VAL A 81 -15.71 51.22 -1.43
N GLY A 82 -15.45 50.62 -0.28
CA GLY A 82 -16.04 50.96 0.99
C GLY A 82 -17.41 50.32 1.26
N LYS A 83 -17.98 49.56 0.30
CA LYS A 83 -19.22 48.82 0.47
C LYS A 83 -18.94 47.33 0.72
N ALA A 84 -19.88 46.63 1.34
CA ALA A 84 -19.81 45.22 1.52
C ALA A 84 -20.39 44.50 0.30
N LEU A 85 -19.73 43.38 -0.08
CA LEU A 85 -20.15 42.47 -1.14
C LEU A 85 -20.43 41.10 -0.52
N PRO A 86 -21.71 40.81 -0.18
CA PRO A 86 -22.05 39.51 0.41
C PRO A 86 -21.73 38.35 -0.54
N ILE A 87 -21.18 37.29 0.04
CA ILE A 87 -20.98 35.99 -0.61
C ILE A 87 -22.08 35.09 -0.10
N VAL A 88 -22.92 34.62 -1.00
CA VAL A 88 -24.11 33.81 -0.70
C VAL A 88 -23.88 32.40 -1.25
N TYR A 89 -24.15 31.41 -0.43
CA TYR A 89 -24.11 30.02 -0.80
C TYR A 89 -25.46 29.38 -0.50
N ASP A 90 -26.11 28.88 -1.51
CA ASP A 90 -27.45 28.27 -1.45
C ASP A 90 -28.53 29.14 -0.75
N GLY A 91 -28.44 30.43 -1.03
CA GLY A 91 -29.36 31.43 -0.45
C GLY A 91 -28.99 31.90 0.96
N GLU A 92 -27.96 31.37 1.59
CA GLU A 92 -27.43 31.78 2.88
C GLU A 92 -26.13 32.60 2.74
N VAL A 93 -26.04 33.70 3.47
CA VAL A 93 -24.85 34.57 3.45
C VAL A 93 -23.74 33.93 4.27
N ILE A 94 -22.70 33.41 3.59
CA ILE A 94 -21.54 32.76 4.23
C ILE A 94 -20.42 33.77 4.61
N SER A 95 -20.36 34.92 3.96
CA SER A 95 -19.39 35.97 4.27
C SER A 95 -19.87 37.35 3.80
N TYR A 96 -19.42 38.40 4.50
CA TYR A 96 -19.82 39.78 4.23
C TYR A 96 -18.62 40.73 4.15
N PRO A 97 -17.66 40.47 3.21
CA PRO A 97 -16.43 41.25 3.12
C PRO A 97 -16.69 42.67 2.60
N THR A 98 -15.94 43.63 3.14
CA THR A 98 -15.97 45.02 2.66
C THR A 98 -14.82 45.26 1.66
N VAL A 99 -15.11 45.84 0.52
CA VAL A 99 -14.12 46.22 -0.51
C VAL A 99 -13.21 47.30 0.03
N GLN A 100 -11.93 47.01 0.19
CA GLN A 100 -10.93 47.97 0.66
C GLN A 100 -10.38 48.84 -0.51
N GLU A 101 -10.17 48.23 -1.66
CA GLU A 101 -9.64 48.84 -2.87
C GLU A 101 -10.15 48.09 -4.12
N ALA A 102 -9.96 48.69 -5.29
CA ALA A 102 -10.29 48.04 -6.56
C ALA A 102 -9.39 46.83 -6.82
N ILE A 103 -9.97 45.68 -7.10
CA ILE A 103 -9.26 44.39 -7.25
C ILE A 103 -9.25 44.01 -8.74
N THR A 104 -8.25 44.42 -9.48
CA THR A 104 -8.15 44.18 -10.93
C THR A 104 -7.17 43.07 -11.30
N GLY A 105 -6.50 42.44 -10.31
CA GLY A 105 -5.42 41.48 -10.52
C GLY A 105 -5.85 40.04 -10.62
N GLY A 106 -7.16 39.71 -10.58
CA GLY A 106 -7.65 38.34 -10.64
C GLY A 106 -7.45 37.53 -9.36
N THR A 107 -6.86 38.11 -8.33
CA THR A 107 -6.72 37.51 -6.99
C THR A 107 -7.31 38.45 -5.94
N ALA A 108 -8.07 37.90 -5.00
CA ALA A 108 -8.68 38.65 -3.91
C ALA A 108 -8.40 37.94 -2.57
N GLN A 109 -8.53 38.70 -1.45
CA GLN A 109 -8.42 38.15 -0.12
C GLN A 109 -9.68 38.49 0.68
N ILE A 110 -10.27 37.47 1.29
CA ILE A 110 -11.37 37.64 2.26
C ILE A 110 -10.75 37.53 3.65
N SER A 111 -10.83 38.60 4.42
CA SER A 111 -10.34 38.66 5.81
C SER A 111 -11.52 38.71 6.77
N GLY A 112 -11.25 38.52 8.07
CA GLY A 112 -12.24 38.58 9.13
C GLY A 112 -12.52 37.24 9.82
N GLN A 113 -11.81 36.18 9.43
CA GLN A 113 -11.88 34.87 10.09
C GLN A 113 -11.06 34.90 11.39
N SER A 114 -11.62 34.40 12.47
CA SER A 114 -10.99 34.38 13.79
C SER A 114 -9.99 33.23 13.92
N THR A 115 -10.19 32.15 13.18
CA THR A 115 -9.36 30.94 13.21
C THR A 115 -8.99 30.49 11.80
N PHE A 116 -7.92 29.71 11.69
CA PHE A 116 -7.55 29.06 10.41
C PHE A 116 -8.62 28.07 9.96
N GLU A 117 -9.31 27.43 10.90
CA GLU A 117 -10.38 26.47 10.63
C GLU A 117 -11.61 27.16 9.99
N GLU A 118 -12.00 28.36 10.47
CA GLU A 118 -13.04 29.17 9.82
C GLU A 118 -12.65 29.57 8.40
N ALA A 119 -11.38 29.99 8.19
CA ALA A 119 -10.89 30.31 6.86
C ALA A 119 -10.89 29.09 5.93
N GLN A 120 -10.55 27.92 6.45
CA GLN A 120 -10.54 26.68 5.70
C GLN A 120 -11.97 26.22 5.34
N THR A 121 -12.91 26.36 6.25
CA THR A 121 -14.34 26.07 5.99
C THR A 121 -14.88 26.96 4.90
N LEU A 122 -14.67 28.27 5.01
CA LEU A 122 -15.11 29.25 4.00
C LEU A 122 -14.46 29.01 2.63
N ALA A 123 -13.16 28.72 2.59
CA ALA A 123 -12.47 28.39 1.34
C ALA A 123 -13.06 27.11 0.71
N THR A 124 -13.39 26.11 1.52
CA THR A 124 -14.00 24.86 1.06
C THR A 124 -15.40 25.10 0.50
N GLN A 125 -16.25 25.88 1.17
CA GLN A 125 -17.59 26.26 0.68
C GLN A 125 -17.51 27.00 -0.67
N ILE A 126 -16.60 27.94 -0.80
CA ILE A 126 -16.39 28.68 -2.05
C ILE A 126 -15.93 27.73 -3.17
N ARG A 127 -15.00 26.81 -2.91
CA ARG A 127 -14.52 25.83 -3.89
C ARG A 127 -15.63 24.86 -4.32
N ILE A 128 -16.46 24.39 -3.40
CA ILE A 128 -17.58 23.52 -3.71
C ILE A 128 -18.62 24.27 -4.55
N GLY A 129 -18.98 25.48 -4.17
CA GLY A 129 -19.93 26.32 -4.90
C GLY A 129 -19.39 26.86 -6.25
N SER A 130 -18.09 26.72 -6.53
CA SER A 130 -17.52 27.00 -7.85
C SER A 130 -17.71 25.86 -8.85
N LEU A 131 -18.14 24.68 -8.40
CA LEU A 131 -18.39 23.54 -9.26
C LEU A 131 -19.73 23.70 -9.98
N SER A 132 -19.70 23.82 -11.30
CA SER A 132 -20.89 23.97 -12.15
C SER A 132 -21.65 22.65 -12.42
N LEU A 133 -21.24 21.53 -11.80
CA LEU A 133 -21.77 20.19 -12.04
C LEU A 133 -22.38 19.61 -10.76
N GLN A 134 -23.54 18.97 -10.90
CA GLN A 134 -24.09 18.13 -9.81
C GLN A 134 -23.15 16.96 -9.51
N LEU A 135 -22.68 16.90 -8.28
CA LEU A 135 -21.87 15.78 -7.80
C LEU A 135 -22.77 14.69 -7.22
N SER A 136 -22.47 13.45 -7.53
CA SER A 136 -23.09 12.29 -6.88
C SER A 136 -22.04 11.53 -6.10
N GLU A 137 -22.33 11.17 -4.86
CA GLU A 137 -21.47 10.34 -4.04
C GLU A 137 -21.34 8.94 -4.65
N LEU A 138 -20.13 8.57 -5.02
CA LEU A 138 -19.80 7.25 -5.57
C LEU A 138 -19.10 6.37 -4.52
N GLU A 139 -18.26 6.98 -3.71
CA GLU A 139 -17.52 6.36 -2.61
C GLU A 139 -17.33 7.40 -1.51
N SER A 140 -17.56 7.01 -0.28
CA SER A 140 -17.28 7.81 0.91
C SER A 140 -16.69 6.93 1.99
N SER A 141 -15.69 7.45 2.69
CA SER A 141 -15.06 6.76 3.81
C SER A 141 -14.73 7.77 4.90
N VAL A 142 -15.22 7.52 6.08
CA VAL A 142 -14.93 8.31 7.28
C VAL A 142 -14.15 7.46 8.25
N VAL A 143 -12.96 7.90 8.60
CA VAL A 143 -12.12 7.25 9.61
C VAL A 143 -12.10 8.14 10.85
N GLY A 144 -12.65 7.66 11.95
CA GLY A 144 -12.65 8.40 13.22
C GLY A 144 -11.23 8.76 13.67
N ALA A 145 -11.04 9.96 14.21
CA ALA A 145 -9.75 10.49 14.65
C ALA A 145 -9.03 9.57 15.65
N GLN A 146 -9.78 8.93 16.54
CA GLN A 146 -9.25 7.98 17.52
C GLN A 146 -8.69 6.73 16.85
N LEU A 147 -9.40 6.14 15.89
CA LEU A 147 -8.95 4.97 15.13
C LEU A 147 -7.70 5.30 14.30
N GLY A 148 -7.68 6.46 13.64
CA GLY A 148 -6.50 6.93 12.90
C GLY A 148 -5.29 7.11 13.81
N SER A 149 -5.43 7.77 14.95
CA SER A 149 -4.37 7.98 15.94
C SER A 149 -3.84 6.65 16.52
N GLN A 150 -4.75 5.73 16.86
CA GLN A 150 -4.38 4.41 17.36
C GLN A 150 -3.64 3.58 16.31
N ALA A 151 -4.09 3.62 15.05
CA ALA A 151 -3.45 2.92 13.95
C ALA A 151 -2.02 3.45 13.70
N ILE A 152 -1.83 4.76 13.70
CA ILE A 152 -0.50 5.39 13.56
C ILE A 152 0.39 4.99 14.74
N SER A 153 -0.07 5.14 15.98
CA SER A 153 0.72 4.83 17.18
C SER A 153 1.15 3.36 17.23
N SER A 154 0.22 2.43 16.99
CA SER A 154 0.51 1.00 17.00
C SER A 154 1.43 0.58 15.87
N SER A 155 1.23 1.12 14.67
CA SER A 155 2.08 0.84 13.51
C SER A 155 3.48 1.42 13.67
N LEU A 156 3.63 2.60 14.26
CA LEU A 156 4.93 3.19 14.55
C LEU A 156 5.69 2.36 15.59
N LYS A 157 5.02 1.84 16.63
CA LYS A 157 5.61 0.90 17.58
C LYS A 157 6.05 -0.39 16.89
N ALA A 158 5.20 -0.96 16.02
CA ALA A 158 5.53 -2.14 15.24
C ALA A 158 6.76 -1.92 14.35
N ALA A 159 6.80 -0.79 13.65
CA ALA A 159 7.92 -0.39 12.80
C ALA A 159 9.22 -0.24 13.61
N ALA A 160 9.17 0.46 14.74
CA ALA A 160 10.35 0.69 15.59
C ALA A 160 10.90 -0.61 16.16
N ILE A 161 10.05 -1.47 16.70
CA ILE A 161 10.45 -2.77 17.27
C ILE A 161 10.98 -3.68 16.15
N GLY A 162 10.25 -3.78 15.02
CA GLY A 162 10.68 -4.57 13.86
C GLY A 162 12.03 -4.09 13.31
N LEU A 163 12.21 -2.78 13.16
CA LEU A 163 13.46 -2.16 12.73
C LEU A 163 14.64 -2.57 13.64
N VAL A 164 14.47 -2.46 14.97
CA VAL A 164 15.52 -2.85 15.93
C VAL A 164 15.84 -4.34 15.82
N ILE A 165 14.82 -5.21 15.73
CA ILE A 165 15.03 -6.66 15.60
C ILE A 165 15.79 -6.97 14.31
N VAL A 166 15.42 -6.36 13.18
CA VAL A 166 16.11 -6.55 11.89
C VAL A 166 17.54 -6.02 11.96
N MET A 167 17.79 -4.85 12.56
CA MET A 167 19.14 -4.32 12.74
C MET A 167 20.02 -5.28 13.57
N VAL A 168 19.49 -5.78 14.69
CA VAL A 168 20.20 -6.76 15.56
C VAL A 168 20.45 -8.07 14.79
N PHE A 169 19.46 -8.58 14.06
CA PHE A 169 19.61 -9.76 13.22
C PHE A 169 20.75 -9.59 12.21
N MET A 170 20.78 -8.44 11.51
CA MET A 170 21.83 -8.15 10.53
C MET A 170 23.22 -8.09 11.16
N ILE A 171 23.35 -7.49 12.34
CA ILE A 171 24.63 -7.42 13.07
C ILE A 171 25.11 -8.82 13.48
N ILE A 172 24.22 -9.65 14.00
CA ILE A 172 24.55 -11.02 14.42
C ILE A 172 24.98 -11.89 13.23
N VAL A 173 24.23 -11.80 12.10
CA VAL A 173 24.48 -12.66 10.92
C VAL A 173 25.70 -12.18 10.11
N TYR A 174 25.87 -10.86 9.97
CA TYR A 174 26.85 -10.30 9.03
C TYR A 174 28.01 -9.53 9.69
N ALA A 175 28.03 -9.40 11.03
CA ALA A 175 29.07 -8.69 11.79
C ALA A 175 29.27 -7.23 11.31
N VAL A 176 30.47 -6.83 10.89
CA VAL A 176 30.75 -5.43 10.45
C VAL A 176 29.89 -4.99 9.25
N PRO A 177 29.75 -5.79 8.17
CA PRO A 177 28.75 -5.50 7.13
C PRO A 177 27.33 -5.33 7.69
N GLY A 178 26.95 -6.10 8.72
CA GLY A 178 25.66 -5.97 9.38
C GLY A 178 25.49 -4.63 10.10
N VAL A 179 26.52 -4.11 10.75
CA VAL A 179 26.51 -2.76 11.33
C VAL A 179 26.35 -1.70 10.25
N ALA A 180 27.04 -1.86 9.11
CA ALA A 180 26.89 -0.94 7.98
C ALA A 180 25.44 -0.95 7.42
N ALA A 181 24.83 -2.14 7.30
CA ALA A 181 23.44 -2.26 6.89
C ALA A 181 22.47 -1.64 7.91
N ALA A 182 22.71 -1.83 9.21
CA ALA A 182 21.89 -1.23 10.27
C ALA A 182 21.92 0.30 10.21
N LEU A 183 23.09 0.90 10.04
CA LEU A 183 23.24 2.35 9.86
C LEU A 183 22.57 2.84 8.57
N ALA A 184 22.77 2.12 7.47
CA ALA A 184 22.11 2.44 6.19
C ALA A 184 20.59 2.34 6.28
N LEU A 185 20.06 1.37 7.05
CA LEU A 185 18.64 1.19 7.29
C LEU A 185 18.04 2.33 8.14
N ALA A 186 18.80 2.84 9.13
CA ALA A 186 18.40 4.03 9.88
C ALA A 186 18.35 5.27 8.98
N ILE A 187 19.35 5.46 8.11
CA ILE A 187 19.36 6.55 7.11
C ILE A 187 18.21 6.39 6.12
N TYR A 188 17.95 5.17 5.65
CA TYR A 188 16.83 4.84 4.78
C TYR A 188 15.49 5.27 5.40
N THR A 189 15.25 4.89 6.66
CA THR A 189 14.01 5.25 7.38
C THR A 189 13.85 6.77 7.48
N ALA A 190 14.94 7.48 7.80
CA ALA A 190 14.93 8.95 7.84
C ALA A 190 14.64 9.57 6.46
N LEU A 191 15.23 9.01 5.39
CA LEU A 191 14.98 9.47 4.01
C LEU A 191 13.54 9.22 3.56
N VAL A 192 12.94 8.08 3.91
CA VAL A 192 11.53 7.80 3.62
C VAL A 192 10.64 8.84 4.29
N ILE A 193 10.81 9.08 5.59
CA ILE A 193 10.03 10.08 6.35
C ILE A 193 10.22 11.48 5.75
N ALA A 194 11.46 11.87 5.46
CA ALA A 194 11.76 13.17 4.84
C ALA A 194 11.11 13.32 3.45
N THR A 195 11.11 12.26 2.64
CA THR A 195 10.48 12.27 1.31
C THR A 195 8.96 12.40 1.41
N LEU A 196 8.33 11.67 2.32
CA LEU A 196 6.88 11.76 2.54
C LEU A 196 6.47 13.17 2.99
N TYR A 197 7.25 13.76 3.89
CA TYR A 197 7.03 15.13 4.35
C TYR A 197 7.23 16.16 3.23
N LEU A 198 8.30 16.03 2.45
CA LEU A 198 8.65 16.99 1.38
C LEU A 198 7.62 17.01 0.24
N PHE A 199 7.06 15.84 -0.09
CA PHE A 199 6.07 15.71 -1.18
C PHE A 199 4.63 15.72 -0.67
N GLU A 200 4.40 16.01 0.61
CA GLU A 200 3.07 16.10 1.25
C GLU A 200 2.19 14.87 0.96
N ILE A 201 2.79 13.67 0.97
CA ILE A 201 2.09 12.44 0.62
C ILE A 201 1.18 12.03 1.76
N THR A 202 -0.12 11.95 1.50
CA THR A 202 -1.13 11.49 2.46
C THR A 202 -0.89 10.04 2.84
N LEU A 203 -0.77 9.76 4.14
CA LEU A 203 -0.58 8.42 4.67
C LEU A 203 -1.93 7.72 4.86
N THR A 204 -2.17 6.70 4.05
CA THR A 204 -3.30 5.79 4.23
C THR A 204 -2.91 4.60 5.12
N LEU A 205 -3.88 3.89 5.71
CA LEU A 205 -3.59 2.69 6.52
C LEU A 205 -2.80 1.63 5.74
N PRO A 206 -3.16 1.27 4.50
CA PRO A 206 -2.31 0.42 3.68
C PRO A 206 -0.95 1.07 3.33
N GLY A 207 -0.89 2.40 3.19
CA GLY A 207 0.36 3.13 2.93
C GLY A 207 1.37 2.98 4.07
N ILE A 208 0.91 3.02 5.32
CA ILE A 208 1.77 2.74 6.49
C ILE A 208 2.31 1.31 6.42
N ALA A 209 1.47 0.34 6.08
CA ALA A 209 1.91 -1.04 5.90
C ALA A 209 2.94 -1.18 4.76
N GLY A 210 2.79 -0.41 3.68
CA GLY A 210 3.75 -0.32 2.57
C GLY A 210 5.12 0.21 3.00
N ILE A 211 5.16 1.22 3.86
CA ILE A 211 6.43 1.73 4.44
C ILE A 211 7.11 0.65 5.28
N ILE A 212 6.37 0.02 6.18
CA ILE A 212 6.91 -1.01 7.08
C ILE A 212 7.44 -2.21 6.27
N LEU A 213 6.71 -2.63 5.25
CA LEU A 213 7.14 -3.66 4.33
C LEU A 213 8.42 -3.24 3.59
N SER A 214 8.49 -2.01 3.10
CA SER A 214 9.65 -1.50 2.36
C SER A 214 10.91 -1.41 3.24
N ILE A 215 10.77 -1.17 4.55
CA ILE A 215 11.89 -1.26 5.53
C ILE A 215 12.45 -2.69 5.55
N GLY A 216 11.60 -3.71 5.56
CA GLY A 216 12.04 -5.11 5.47
C GLY A 216 12.80 -5.41 4.19
N MET A 217 12.25 -4.98 3.04
CA MET A 217 12.86 -5.17 1.72
C MET A 217 14.15 -4.34 1.52
N ALA A 218 14.32 -3.22 2.23
CA ALA A 218 15.53 -2.39 2.12
C ALA A 218 16.81 -3.12 2.56
N VAL A 219 16.68 -4.19 3.33
CA VAL A 219 17.80 -5.03 3.78
C VAL A 219 18.19 -6.06 2.72
N ASP A 220 17.28 -6.47 1.85
CA ASP A 220 17.48 -7.57 0.89
C ASP A 220 18.68 -7.34 -0.03
N ALA A 221 18.83 -6.12 -0.55
CA ALA A 221 19.97 -5.75 -1.38
C ALA A 221 21.30 -5.89 -0.62
N ASN A 222 21.32 -5.53 0.68
CA ASN A 222 22.51 -5.67 1.51
C ASN A 222 22.86 -7.15 1.76
N VAL A 223 21.86 -8.01 1.98
CA VAL A 223 22.05 -9.46 2.12
C VAL A 223 22.69 -10.05 0.87
N ILE A 224 22.22 -9.63 -0.33
CA ILE A 224 22.80 -10.05 -1.62
C ILE A 224 24.26 -9.61 -1.75
N ILE A 225 24.56 -8.35 -1.45
CA ILE A 225 25.90 -7.79 -1.51
C ILE A 225 26.84 -8.53 -0.56
N PHE A 226 26.42 -8.74 0.69
CA PHE A 226 27.26 -9.37 1.71
C PHE A 226 27.51 -10.85 1.43
N ALA A 227 26.54 -11.57 0.87
CA ALA A 227 26.74 -12.93 0.40
C ALA A 227 27.83 -12.98 -0.68
N ARG A 228 27.79 -12.07 -1.66
CA ARG A 228 28.81 -11.98 -2.72
C ARG A 228 30.19 -11.58 -2.17
N ILE A 229 30.28 -10.66 -1.23
CA ILE A 229 31.54 -10.29 -0.57
C ILE A 229 32.15 -11.52 0.13
N ARG A 230 31.36 -12.31 0.86
CA ARG A 230 31.82 -13.54 1.53
C ARG A 230 32.29 -14.61 0.54
N GLU A 231 31.64 -14.74 -0.61
CA GLU A 231 32.06 -15.63 -1.70
C GLU A 231 33.40 -15.19 -2.28
N GLU A 232 33.60 -13.90 -2.52
CA GLU A 232 34.86 -13.35 -3.05
C GLU A 232 36.03 -13.51 -2.06
N ILE A 233 35.77 -13.32 -0.75
CA ILE A 233 36.77 -13.59 0.32
C ILE A 233 37.09 -15.10 0.35
N ALA A 234 36.09 -15.98 0.24
CA ALA A 234 36.31 -17.41 0.22
C ALA A 234 37.15 -17.87 -0.97
N SER A 235 37.11 -17.13 -2.10
CA SER A 235 37.97 -17.36 -3.27
C SER A 235 39.42 -16.85 -3.12
N GLY A 236 39.77 -16.34 -1.92
CA GLY A 236 41.16 -15.89 -1.61
C GLY A 236 41.47 -14.44 -2.01
N LYS A 237 40.45 -13.62 -2.28
CA LYS A 237 40.66 -12.20 -2.62
C LYS A 237 40.75 -11.36 -1.34
N SER A 238 41.55 -10.29 -1.39
CA SER A 238 41.63 -9.33 -0.31
C SER A 238 40.26 -8.67 -0.05
N VAL A 239 39.99 -8.27 1.19
CA VAL A 239 38.70 -7.67 1.61
C VAL A 239 38.30 -6.50 0.72
N ILE A 240 39.21 -5.58 0.39
CA ILE A 240 38.92 -4.42 -0.46
C ILE A 240 38.49 -4.84 -1.88
N THR A 241 39.18 -5.86 -2.45
CA THR A 241 38.85 -6.39 -3.76
C THR A 241 37.55 -7.17 -3.74
N ALA A 242 37.31 -7.93 -2.65
CA ALA A 242 36.07 -8.68 -2.43
C ALA A 242 34.88 -7.72 -2.29
N MET A 243 35.02 -6.59 -1.58
CA MET A 243 33.99 -5.56 -1.51
C MET A 243 33.69 -4.98 -2.90
N LYS A 244 34.71 -4.54 -3.64
CA LYS A 244 34.53 -3.99 -5.01
C LYS A 244 33.79 -4.96 -5.91
N ASN A 245 34.23 -6.21 -5.94
CA ASN A 245 33.64 -7.26 -6.78
C ASN A 245 32.24 -7.66 -6.28
N GLY A 246 32.03 -7.73 -4.98
CA GLY A 246 30.74 -8.06 -4.38
C GLY A 246 29.65 -7.09 -4.77
N PHE A 247 29.91 -5.79 -4.65
CA PHE A 247 28.98 -4.75 -5.13
C PHE A 247 28.72 -4.85 -6.63
N HIS A 248 29.76 -5.03 -7.43
CA HIS A 248 29.61 -5.12 -8.89
C HIS A 248 28.79 -6.34 -9.34
N LYS A 249 29.07 -7.52 -8.75
CA LYS A 249 28.36 -8.75 -9.09
C LYS A 249 26.93 -8.79 -8.55
N ALA A 250 26.67 -8.13 -7.42
CA ALA A 250 25.32 -8.04 -6.84
C ALA A 250 24.40 -7.09 -7.60
N MET A 251 24.95 -6.09 -8.30
CA MET A 251 24.21 -5.01 -8.96
C MET A 251 23.08 -5.52 -9.85
N SER A 252 23.37 -6.47 -10.74
CA SER A 252 22.37 -7.01 -11.66
C SER A 252 21.19 -7.64 -10.93
N ALA A 253 21.46 -8.51 -9.94
CA ALA A 253 20.40 -9.19 -9.19
C ALA A 253 19.55 -8.21 -8.36
N ILE A 254 20.18 -7.16 -7.79
CA ILE A 254 19.47 -6.12 -7.03
C ILE A 254 18.56 -5.31 -7.95
N LEU A 255 19.05 -4.88 -9.11
CA LEU A 255 18.24 -4.13 -10.07
C LEU A 255 17.07 -4.98 -10.57
N ASP A 256 17.34 -6.22 -10.98
CA ASP A 256 16.33 -7.13 -11.52
C ASP A 256 15.19 -7.37 -10.51
N GLY A 257 15.51 -7.66 -9.24
CA GLY A 257 14.51 -7.91 -8.20
C GLY A 257 13.68 -6.66 -7.86
N ASN A 258 14.32 -5.49 -7.80
CA ASN A 258 13.60 -4.25 -7.50
C ASN A 258 12.75 -3.75 -8.67
N ILE A 259 13.19 -3.95 -9.92
CA ILE A 259 12.40 -3.60 -11.12
C ILE A 259 11.11 -4.41 -11.16
N THR A 260 11.12 -5.69 -10.81
CA THR A 260 9.89 -6.50 -10.79
C THR A 260 8.88 -5.98 -9.76
N THR A 261 9.34 -5.59 -8.59
CA THR A 261 8.48 -5.01 -7.56
C THR A 261 8.00 -3.60 -7.95
N LEU A 262 8.84 -2.81 -8.62
CA LEU A 262 8.45 -1.52 -9.19
C LEU A 262 7.37 -1.66 -10.27
N ILE A 263 7.44 -2.67 -11.13
CA ILE A 263 6.40 -2.96 -12.12
C ILE A 263 5.06 -3.18 -11.41
N ALA A 264 5.04 -4.01 -10.35
CA ALA A 264 3.82 -4.24 -9.56
C ALA A 264 3.29 -2.95 -8.94
N ALA A 265 4.17 -2.12 -8.34
CA ALA A 265 3.79 -0.85 -7.73
C ALA A 265 3.24 0.15 -8.77
N ILE A 266 3.85 0.26 -9.95
CA ILE A 266 3.39 1.14 -11.03
C ILE A 266 2.01 0.71 -11.56
N VAL A 267 1.80 -0.59 -11.76
CA VAL A 267 0.51 -1.13 -12.19
C VAL A 267 -0.56 -0.82 -11.14
N LEU A 268 -0.22 -1.02 -9.85
CA LEU A 268 -1.12 -0.73 -8.74
C LEU A 268 -1.43 0.78 -8.62
N MET A 269 -0.47 1.64 -8.89
CA MET A 269 -0.66 3.09 -8.92
C MET A 269 -1.61 3.52 -10.05
N GLY A 270 -1.51 2.88 -11.23
CA GLY A 270 -2.33 3.20 -12.39
C GLY A 270 -3.76 2.67 -12.32
N LEU A 271 -3.95 1.46 -11.79
CA LEU A 271 -5.23 0.75 -11.77
C LEU A 271 -5.87 0.68 -10.37
N GLY A 272 -5.12 0.97 -9.32
CA GLY A 272 -5.65 1.03 -7.96
C GLY A 272 -6.55 2.23 -7.74
N SER A 273 -7.44 2.14 -6.78
CA SER A 273 -8.33 3.22 -6.33
C SER A 273 -8.06 3.60 -4.88
N GLY A 274 -8.43 4.82 -4.49
CA GLY A 274 -8.44 5.27 -3.10
C GLY A 274 -7.17 4.95 -2.31
N THR A 275 -7.33 4.28 -1.19
CA THR A 275 -6.26 3.95 -0.23
C THR A 275 -5.14 3.06 -0.79
N VAL A 276 -5.43 2.26 -1.84
CA VAL A 276 -4.44 1.38 -2.47
C VAL A 276 -3.40 2.16 -3.26
N LYS A 277 -3.76 3.30 -3.83
CA LYS A 277 -2.78 4.21 -4.47
C LYS A 277 -1.75 4.71 -3.46
N GLY A 278 -2.19 5.07 -2.24
CA GLY A 278 -1.28 5.47 -1.16
C GLY A 278 -0.25 4.38 -0.83
N PHE A 279 -0.69 3.12 -0.77
CA PHE A 279 0.22 1.97 -0.63
C PHE A 279 1.22 1.87 -1.79
N ALA A 280 0.76 2.03 -3.04
CA ALA A 280 1.63 1.94 -4.21
C ALA A 280 2.70 3.04 -4.24
N TYR A 281 2.33 4.28 -3.89
CA TYR A 281 3.27 5.41 -3.78
C TYR A 281 4.33 5.14 -2.71
N THR A 282 3.93 4.74 -1.51
CA THR A 282 4.86 4.49 -0.40
C THR A 282 5.80 3.32 -0.70
N LEU A 283 5.29 2.26 -1.33
CA LEU A 283 6.08 1.11 -1.76
C LEU A 283 7.11 1.51 -2.83
N MET A 284 6.69 2.26 -3.84
CA MET A 284 7.58 2.73 -4.93
C MET A 284 8.72 3.61 -4.39
N ILE A 285 8.40 4.59 -3.55
CA ILE A 285 9.39 5.46 -2.90
C ILE A 285 10.35 4.62 -2.07
N GLY A 286 9.80 3.69 -1.27
CA GLY A 286 10.59 2.79 -0.45
C GLY A 286 11.59 1.97 -1.26
N ILE A 287 11.18 1.40 -2.39
CA ILE A 287 12.04 0.62 -3.27
C ILE A 287 13.15 1.50 -3.88
N ILE A 288 12.84 2.68 -4.38
CA ILE A 288 13.82 3.59 -4.98
C ILE A 288 14.88 4.01 -3.93
N LEU A 289 14.44 4.41 -2.75
CA LEU A 289 15.32 4.81 -1.66
C LEU A 289 16.14 3.63 -1.12
N SER A 290 15.57 2.42 -1.07
CA SER A 290 16.29 1.21 -0.64
C SER A 290 17.44 0.87 -1.59
N MET A 291 17.23 0.98 -2.89
CA MET A 291 18.29 0.80 -3.89
C MET A 291 19.41 1.83 -3.71
N PHE A 292 19.05 3.10 -3.51
CA PHE A 292 20.02 4.15 -3.26
C PHE A 292 20.83 3.88 -1.99
N THR A 293 20.18 3.56 -0.88
CA THR A 293 20.87 3.34 0.40
C THR A 293 21.74 2.09 0.37
N ALA A 294 21.29 1.00 -0.26
CA ALA A 294 22.08 -0.21 -0.36
C ALA A 294 23.31 -0.07 -1.27
N LEU A 295 23.14 0.58 -2.42
CA LEU A 295 24.22 0.66 -3.43
C LEU A 295 25.21 1.81 -3.17
N VAL A 296 24.75 2.90 -2.55
CA VAL A 296 25.57 4.09 -2.31
C VAL A 296 25.93 4.21 -0.84
N VAL A 297 24.96 4.32 0.05
CA VAL A 297 25.19 4.61 1.48
C VAL A 297 25.91 3.45 2.16
N THR A 298 25.41 2.22 2.02
CA THR A 298 26.06 1.03 2.61
C THR A 298 27.49 0.86 2.07
N ARG A 299 27.69 1.12 0.80
CA ARG A 299 29.02 1.06 0.19
C ARG A 299 29.98 2.05 0.85
N TRP A 300 29.59 3.31 1.01
CA TRP A 300 30.42 4.32 1.66
C TRP A 300 30.73 3.97 3.11
N ILE A 301 29.75 3.52 3.88
CA ILE A 301 29.93 3.10 5.28
C ILE A 301 30.93 1.93 5.35
N LEU A 302 30.80 0.90 4.49
CA LEU A 302 31.71 -0.24 4.49
C LEU A 302 33.15 0.15 4.13
N TYR A 303 33.34 1.03 3.15
CA TYR A 303 34.68 1.54 2.83
C TYR A 303 35.24 2.36 3.98
N SER A 304 34.43 3.17 4.68
CA SER A 304 34.85 3.92 5.87
C SER A 304 35.31 2.97 6.97
N PHE A 305 34.59 1.89 7.25
CA PHE A 305 35.01 0.90 8.25
C PHE A 305 36.33 0.21 7.87
N TYR A 306 36.53 -0.11 6.59
CA TYR A 306 37.80 -0.65 6.12
C TYR A 306 38.97 0.32 6.37
N TRP A 307 38.78 1.62 6.07
CA TRP A 307 39.80 2.63 6.29
C TRP A 307 40.04 2.96 7.78
N LEU A 308 39.04 2.77 8.65
CA LEU A 308 39.14 2.87 10.09
C LEU A 308 39.91 1.69 10.74
N GLY A 309 40.41 0.73 9.93
CA GLY A 309 41.24 -0.37 10.39
C GLY A 309 40.56 -1.73 10.46
N MET A 310 39.30 -1.87 10.10
CA MET A 310 38.59 -3.16 10.05
C MET A 310 38.93 -3.92 8.74
N ARG A 311 40.21 -4.32 8.58
CA ARG A 311 40.73 -4.91 7.33
C ARG A 311 40.77 -6.43 7.35
N ASP A 312 40.64 -7.06 8.51
CA ASP A 312 40.75 -8.50 8.68
C ASP A 312 39.46 -9.20 8.15
N GLU A 313 39.63 -10.32 7.44
CA GLU A 313 38.55 -11.15 6.89
C GLU A 313 37.53 -11.60 7.95
N LYS A 314 37.97 -11.78 9.22
CA LYS A 314 37.09 -12.19 10.32
C LYS A 314 35.94 -11.23 10.58
N PHE A 315 36.09 -9.93 10.25
CA PHE A 315 35.06 -8.92 10.42
C PHE A 315 33.96 -9.02 9.35
N TYR A 316 34.26 -9.59 8.19
CA TYR A 316 33.34 -9.71 7.06
C TYR A 316 32.74 -11.10 6.94
N GLY A 317 33.41 -12.10 7.52
CA GLY A 317 33.05 -13.49 7.42
C GLY A 317 33.46 -14.10 6.08
N ARG A 318 33.47 -15.43 6.02
CA ARG A 318 33.83 -16.22 4.84
C ARG A 318 32.68 -17.16 4.52
N ALA A 319 32.36 -17.34 3.23
CA ALA A 319 31.38 -18.33 2.82
C ALA A 319 31.91 -19.72 3.14
N LYS A 320 31.11 -20.53 3.84
CA LYS A 320 31.43 -21.95 4.11
C LYS A 320 30.91 -22.79 2.95
N GLU A 321 31.76 -23.67 2.42
CA GLU A 321 31.26 -24.69 1.51
C GLU A 321 30.27 -25.60 2.24
N ARG A 322 29.07 -25.69 1.70
CA ARG A 322 28.03 -26.59 2.21
C ARG A 322 27.95 -27.83 1.32
N LYS A 323 27.68 -28.96 1.94
CA LYS A 323 27.35 -30.18 1.18
C LYS A 323 26.09 -29.91 0.35
N THR A 324 26.14 -30.26 -0.94
CA THR A 324 25.00 -30.06 -1.85
C THR A 324 23.79 -30.83 -1.37
N ILE A 325 22.66 -30.13 -1.24
CA ILE A 325 21.38 -30.72 -0.81
C ILE A 325 20.61 -31.14 -2.08
N ASN A 326 20.09 -32.36 -2.09
CA ASN A 326 19.34 -32.89 -3.23
C ASN A 326 17.86 -32.53 -3.17
N PHE A 327 17.51 -31.31 -3.63
CA PHE A 327 16.12 -30.85 -3.72
C PHE A 327 15.36 -31.54 -4.86
N LEU A 328 15.96 -31.60 -6.05
CA LEU A 328 15.32 -32.13 -7.25
C LEU A 328 14.88 -33.60 -7.14
N GLN A 329 15.54 -34.37 -6.30
CA GLN A 329 15.12 -35.76 -6.06
C GLN A 329 13.76 -35.85 -5.37
N LYS A 330 13.41 -34.85 -4.54
CA LYS A 330 12.14 -34.77 -3.81
C LYS A 330 11.05 -33.96 -4.50
N ARG A 331 11.25 -33.53 -5.77
CA ARG A 331 10.34 -32.65 -6.53
C ARG A 331 8.88 -33.11 -6.53
N TYR A 332 8.63 -34.42 -6.66
CA TYR A 332 7.26 -34.94 -6.67
C TYR A 332 6.55 -34.75 -5.32
N VAL A 333 7.30 -34.81 -4.21
CA VAL A 333 6.76 -34.53 -2.88
C VAL A 333 6.36 -33.05 -2.75
N PHE A 334 7.22 -32.14 -3.24
CA PHE A 334 6.93 -30.70 -3.25
C PHE A 334 5.71 -30.37 -4.10
N PHE A 335 5.63 -30.93 -5.32
CA PHE A 335 4.44 -30.77 -6.16
C PHE A 335 3.16 -31.32 -5.50
N ALA A 336 3.24 -32.49 -4.86
CA ALA A 336 2.11 -33.10 -4.18
C ALA A 336 1.61 -32.22 -3.00
N ILE A 337 2.52 -31.67 -2.19
CA ILE A 337 2.19 -30.74 -1.10
C ILE A 337 1.49 -29.49 -1.66
N SER A 338 2.04 -28.88 -2.69
CA SER A 338 1.47 -27.70 -3.33
C SER A 338 0.06 -27.95 -3.87
N ILE A 339 -0.11 -29.05 -4.59
CA ILE A 339 -1.42 -29.45 -5.13
C ILE A 339 -2.42 -29.71 -3.99
N ALA A 340 -1.99 -30.37 -2.91
CA ALA A 340 -2.86 -30.64 -1.76
C ALA A 340 -3.32 -29.35 -1.07
N VAL A 341 -2.42 -28.37 -0.87
CA VAL A 341 -2.76 -27.07 -0.28
C VAL A 341 -3.75 -26.31 -1.18
N ILE A 342 -3.48 -26.23 -2.48
CA ILE A 342 -4.37 -25.55 -3.42
C ILE A 342 -5.73 -26.25 -3.49
N ALA A 343 -5.74 -27.59 -3.53
CA ALA A 343 -6.99 -28.37 -3.54
C ALA A 343 -7.82 -28.12 -2.27
N ALA A 344 -7.18 -28.03 -1.10
CA ALA A 344 -7.86 -27.68 0.15
C ALA A 344 -8.57 -26.31 0.06
N GLY A 345 -7.95 -25.33 -0.59
CA GLY A 345 -8.56 -24.01 -0.84
C GLY A 345 -9.81 -24.12 -1.72
N PHE A 346 -9.72 -24.84 -2.85
CA PHE A 346 -10.88 -25.04 -3.74
C PHE A 346 -11.99 -25.84 -3.08
N ILE A 347 -11.65 -26.85 -2.28
CA ILE A 347 -12.63 -27.62 -1.48
C ILE A 347 -13.30 -26.69 -0.46
N GLY A 348 -12.53 -25.84 0.26
CA GLY A 348 -13.08 -24.86 1.19
C GLY A 348 -14.05 -23.89 0.51
N MET A 349 -13.68 -23.34 -0.65
CA MET A 349 -14.57 -22.49 -1.44
C MET A 349 -15.85 -23.21 -1.88
N GLY A 350 -15.74 -24.49 -2.25
CA GLY A 350 -16.88 -25.33 -2.59
C GLY A 350 -17.81 -25.59 -1.40
N VAL A 351 -17.26 -25.87 -0.23
CA VAL A 351 -18.03 -26.10 1.01
C VAL A 351 -18.79 -24.84 1.41
N HIS A 352 -18.13 -23.64 1.38
CA HIS A 352 -18.80 -22.38 1.68
C HIS A 352 -19.96 -22.11 0.73
N LYS A 353 -19.75 -22.35 -0.58
CA LYS A 353 -20.82 -22.19 -1.56
C LYS A 353 -21.98 -23.16 -1.35
N ALA A 354 -21.69 -24.41 -0.98
CA ALA A 354 -22.71 -25.41 -0.67
C ALA A 354 -23.50 -25.07 0.61
N SER A 355 -22.89 -24.36 1.55
CA SER A 355 -23.53 -23.86 2.79
C SER A 355 -24.32 -22.55 2.58
N GLY A 356 -24.53 -22.10 1.34
CA GLY A 356 -25.28 -20.88 1.02
C GLY A 356 -24.47 -19.58 1.18
N GLN A 357 -23.18 -19.67 1.50
CA GLN A 357 -22.30 -18.52 1.60
C GLN A 357 -21.55 -18.24 0.29
N ASN A 358 -20.99 -17.04 0.16
CA ASN A 358 -20.07 -16.76 -0.95
C ASN A 358 -18.79 -17.60 -0.81
N SER A 359 -18.25 -18.09 -1.92
CA SER A 359 -17.01 -18.89 -1.98
C SER A 359 -15.83 -18.21 -1.28
N LEU A 360 -15.76 -16.87 -1.38
CA LEU A 360 -14.83 -16.01 -0.67
C LEU A 360 -15.62 -15.00 0.16
N ASN A 361 -15.00 -14.45 1.19
CA ASN A 361 -15.60 -13.37 1.98
C ASN A 361 -15.31 -12.03 1.28
N TYR A 362 -16.17 -11.63 0.34
CA TYR A 362 -15.98 -10.37 -0.38
C TYR A 362 -16.17 -9.17 0.55
N GLY A 363 -15.21 -8.24 0.50
CA GLY A 363 -15.28 -6.96 1.18
C GLY A 363 -16.23 -5.99 0.49
N LEU A 364 -16.49 -4.88 1.17
CA LEU A 364 -17.37 -3.81 0.67
C LEU A 364 -16.89 -3.28 -0.69
N ASP A 365 -15.59 -3.14 -0.87
CA ASP A 365 -14.96 -2.70 -2.13
C ASP A 365 -15.45 -3.50 -3.35
N PHE A 366 -15.78 -4.79 -3.14
CA PHE A 366 -16.18 -5.69 -4.21
C PHE A 366 -17.67 -6.02 -4.21
N MET A 367 -18.37 -5.83 -3.10
CA MET A 367 -19.82 -6.05 -3.04
C MET A 367 -20.61 -4.78 -3.27
N GLY A 368 -20.09 -3.64 -2.90
CA GLY A 368 -20.83 -2.40 -2.71
C GLY A 368 -21.67 -2.45 -1.43
N GLY A 369 -22.25 -1.33 -1.06
CA GLY A 369 -23.05 -1.20 0.15
C GLY A 369 -22.46 -0.18 1.13
N THR A 370 -22.97 -0.19 2.36
CA THR A 370 -22.48 0.62 3.48
C THR A 370 -22.01 -0.29 4.61
N SER A 371 -20.84 -0.02 5.15
CA SER A 371 -20.28 -0.67 6.33
C SER A 371 -20.17 0.36 7.44
N THR A 372 -20.89 0.17 8.53
CA THR A 372 -20.83 1.00 9.72
C THR A 372 -20.12 0.23 10.83
N THR A 373 -19.07 0.77 11.42
CA THR A 373 -18.37 0.17 12.56
C THR A 373 -18.53 1.10 13.76
N ALA A 374 -19.01 0.57 14.87
CA ALA A 374 -19.25 1.28 16.10
C ALA A 374 -18.67 0.54 17.30
N ASP A 375 -18.22 1.28 18.32
CA ASP A 375 -17.76 0.71 19.59
C ASP A 375 -18.91 0.66 20.58
N PHE A 376 -19.34 -0.53 20.94
CA PHE A 376 -20.47 -0.75 21.85
C PHE A 376 -20.06 -0.75 23.33
N GLY A 377 -18.78 -0.53 23.65
CA GLY A 377 -18.25 -0.45 25.02
C GLY A 377 -18.38 -1.73 25.85
N LYS A 378 -19.06 -2.76 25.34
CA LYS A 378 -19.22 -4.08 25.95
C LYS A 378 -19.12 -5.20 24.91
N GLU A 379 -18.80 -6.38 25.38
CA GLU A 379 -18.77 -7.55 24.51
C GLU A 379 -20.18 -8.06 24.21
N TYR A 380 -20.47 -8.28 22.93
CA TYR A 380 -21.66 -8.95 22.43
C TYR A 380 -21.33 -10.33 21.92
N THR A 381 -22.20 -11.31 22.19
CA THR A 381 -22.14 -12.63 21.54
C THR A 381 -22.78 -12.54 20.14
N ILE A 382 -22.56 -13.56 19.31
CA ILE A 382 -23.22 -13.62 17.99
C ILE A 382 -24.74 -13.61 18.13
N GLU A 383 -25.26 -14.31 19.16
CA GLU A 383 -26.69 -14.38 19.46
C GLU A 383 -27.27 -13.01 19.89
N ASP A 384 -26.52 -12.24 20.69
CA ASP A 384 -26.92 -10.87 21.07
C ASP A 384 -26.94 -9.94 19.84
N ILE A 385 -25.95 -10.07 18.94
CA ILE A 385 -25.89 -9.27 17.70
C ILE A 385 -27.11 -9.57 16.82
N GLU A 386 -27.49 -10.86 16.68
CA GLU A 386 -28.63 -11.29 15.87
C GLU A 386 -29.97 -10.84 16.47
N ASN A 387 -30.10 -10.90 17.79
CA ASN A 387 -31.36 -10.63 18.47
C ASN A 387 -31.58 -9.15 18.82
N ASP A 388 -30.54 -8.41 19.15
CA ASP A 388 -30.64 -7.03 19.65
C ASP A 388 -30.27 -6.01 18.56
N ILE A 389 -29.13 -6.21 17.85
CA ILE A 389 -28.57 -5.18 16.95
C ILE A 389 -29.20 -5.25 15.57
N ILE A 390 -29.25 -6.44 14.96
CA ILE A 390 -29.78 -6.61 13.59
C ILE A 390 -31.22 -6.10 13.45
N PRO A 391 -32.16 -6.35 14.40
CA PRO A 391 -33.52 -5.82 14.30
C PRO A 391 -33.57 -4.30 14.28
N VAL A 392 -32.76 -3.63 15.09
CA VAL A 392 -32.66 -2.16 15.14
C VAL A 392 -32.14 -1.60 13.82
N VAL A 393 -31.09 -2.19 13.28
CA VAL A 393 -30.53 -1.80 11.95
C VAL A 393 -31.55 -2.03 10.84
N LYS A 394 -32.29 -3.13 10.89
CA LYS A 394 -33.35 -3.46 9.91
C LYS A 394 -34.50 -2.46 9.96
N GLU A 395 -34.87 -1.99 11.14
CA GLU A 395 -35.92 -0.98 11.32
C GLU A 395 -35.58 0.33 10.59
N VAL A 396 -34.31 0.76 10.67
CA VAL A 396 -33.85 2.00 10.04
C VAL A 396 -33.58 1.83 8.55
N THR A 397 -32.86 0.75 8.17
CA THR A 397 -32.36 0.60 6.79
C THR A 397 -33.36 -0.10 5.86
N GLY A 398 -34.35 -0.80 6.41
CA GLY A 398 -35.24 -1.66 5.61
C GLY A 398 -34.52 -2.83 4.92
N ASP A 399 -33.22 -3.01 5.16
CA ASP A 399 -32.45 -4.08 4.55
C ASP A 399 -32.79 -5.43 5.23
N SER A 400 -33.00 -6.45 4.42
CA SER A 400 -33.23 -7.81 4.92
C SER A 400 -31.96 -8.67 4.92
N ASN A 401 -30.85 -8.16 4.37
CA ASN A 401 -29.61 -8.91 4.20
C ASN A 401 -28.43 -8.26 4.96
N ILE A 402 -28.69 -7.94 6.21
CA ILE A 402 -27.72 -7.32 7.11
C ILE A 402 -26.70 -8.36 7.56
N GLN A 403 -25.42 -8.01 7.51
CA GLN A 403 -24.34 -8.79 8.10
C GLN A 403 -23.70 -7.99 9.21
N ALA A 404 -23.76 -8.48 10.44
CA ALA A 404 -23.09 -7.87 11.57
C ALA A 404 -22.06 -8.84 12.16
N ASN A 405 -20.83 -8.36 12.34
CA ASN A 405 -19.73 -9.16 12.83
C ASN A 405 -18.95 -8.41 13.91
N LYS A 406 -18.58 -9.13 14.97
CA LYS A 406 -17.67 -8.60 15.99
C LYS A 406 -16.26 -8.44 15.40
N VAL A 407 -15.59 -7.36 15.71
CA VAL A 407 -14.16 -7.19 15.46
C VAL A 407 -13.39 -7.90 16.58
N GLU A 408 -12.57 -8.88 16.23
CA GLU A 408 -11.84 -9.71 17.20
C GLU A 408 -11.02 -8.86 18.19
N GLU A 409 -11.01 -9.26 19.46
CA GLU A 409 -10.31 -8.61 20.57
C GLU A 409 -10.75 -7.16 20.84
N THR A 410 -11.94 -6.76 20.41
CA THR A 410 -12.50 -5.42 20.65
C THR A 410 -13.97 -5.49 21.03
N THR A 411 -14.52 -4.36 21.49
CA THR A 411 -15.94 -4.15 21.71
C THR A 411 -16.66 -3.61 20.47
N GLN A 412 -15.94 -3.55 19.33
CA GLN A 412 -16.46 -3.01 18.08
C GLN A 412 -17.26 -4.05 17.30
N ILE A 413 -18.32 -3.58 16.67
CA ILE A 413 -19.16 -4.36 15.76
C ILE A 413 -19.21 -3.66 14.42
N THR A 414 -18.95 -4.41 13.35
CA THR A 414 -19.06 -3.95 11.96
C THR A 414 -20.37 -4.45 11.37
N ILE A 415 -21.21 -3.52 10.92
CA ILE A 415 -22.54 -3.76 10.34
C ILE A 415 -22.46 -3.42 8.85
N LYS A 416 -22.77 -4.40 7.99
CA LYS A 416 -22.81 -4.23 6.53
C LYS A 416 -24.24 -4.28 6.06
N THR A 417 -24.62 -3.30 5.25
CA THR A 417 -25.96 -3.14 4.69
C THR A 417 -25.87 -2.84 3.19
N ARG A 418 -27.02 -2.73 2.51
CA ARG A 418 -27.08 -2.10 1.21
C ARG A 418 -26.45 -0.70 1.24
N THR A 419 -26.26 -0.09 0.09
CA THR A 419 -25.86 1.32 0.04
C THR A 419 -26.95 2.17 0.71
N LEU A 420 -26.55 2.93 1.74
CA LEU A 420 -27.42 3.84 2.49
C LEU A 420 -27.23 5.26 1.97
N SER A 421 -28.34 6.01 1.89
CA SER A 421 -28.27 7.47 1.69
C SER A 421 -27.65 8.15 2.91
N LYS A 422 -27.36 9.45 2.80
CA LYS A 422 -26.84 10.21 3.93
C LYS A 422 -27.83 10.20 5.11
N GLU A 423 -29.11 10.50 4.83
CA GLU A 423 -30.16 10.54 5.82
C GLU A 423 -30.30 9.19 6.53
N GLU A 424 -30.28 8.09 5.80
CA GLU A 424 -30.34 6.73 6.37
C GLU A 424 -29.12 6.42 7.25
N ARG A 425 -27.94 6.95 6.90
CA ARG A 425 -26.71 6.78 7.72
C ARG A 425 -26.81 7.57 9.03
N ASP A 426 -27.28 8.83 8.96
CA ASP A 426 -27.45 9.69 10.13
C ASP A 426 -28.52 9.11 11.07
N ASP A 427 -29.65 8.64 10.52
CA ASP A 427 -30.69 7.95 11.30
C ASP A 427 -30.16 6.67 11.95
N LEU A 428 -29.32 5.89 11.25
CA LEU A 428 -28.69 4.69 11.80
C LEU A 428 -27.73 5.05 12.96
N ASN A 429 -26.91 6.09 12.79
CA ASN A 429 -25.97 6.52 13.82
C ASN A 429 -26.70 6.98 15.08
N ASN A 430 -27.72 7.85 14.93
CA ASN A 430 -28.56 8.30 16.03
C ASN A 430 -29.25 7.12 16.73
N LYS A 431 -29.80 6.19 15.98
CA LYS A 431 -30.50 5.03 16.54
C LYS A 431 -29.56 4.09 17.29
N LEU A 432 -28.30 3.90 16.80
CA LEU A 432 -27.29 3.11 17.51
C LEU A 432 -26.85 3.80 18.80
N ALA A 433 -26.65 5.13 18.78
CA ALA A 433 -26.32 5.90 19.97
C ALA A 433 -27.44 5.81 21.02
N ASP A 434 -28.67 6.05 20.61
CA ASP A 434 -29.86 6.05 21.53
C ASP A 434 -30.15 4.64 22.08
N SER A 435 -30.01 3.58 21.28
CA SER A 435 -30.42 2.23 21.69
C SER A 435 -29.34 1.48 22.48
N PHE A 436 -28.09 1.79 22.24
CA PHE A 436 -26.95 1.00 22.77
C PHE A 436 -25.92 1.84 23.52
N ASP A 437 -26.16 3.14 23.73
CA ASP A 437 -25.24 4.10 24.41
C ASP A 437 -23.86 4.14 23.69
N VAL A 438 -23.89 4.06 22.36
CA VAL A 438 -22.69 4.14 21.52
C VAL A 438 -22.28 5.59 21.38
N ASP A 439 -21.00 5.88 21.61
CA ASP A 439 -20.44 7.21 21.37
C ASP A 439 -20.35 7.46 19.84
N GLU A 440 -21.11 8.45 19.35
CA GLU A 440 -21.15 8.83 17.93
C GLU A 440 -19.75 9.11 17.36
N SER A 441 -18.84 9.65 18.17
CA SER A 441 -17.45 9.91 17.77
C SER A 441 -16.65 8.65 17.44
N THR A 442 -17.12 7.48 17.88
CA THR A 442 -16.52 6.17 17.60
C THR A 442 -17.08 5.51 16.34
N ILE A 443 -18.21 6.03 15.83
CA ILE A 443 -18.85 5.48 14.64
C ILE A 443 -18.04 5.89 13.40
N THR A 444 -17.68 4.89 12.62
CA THR A 444 -17.01 5.07 11.32
C THR A 444 -17.84 4.40 10.25
N PHE A 445 -17.89 4.98 9.07
CA PHE A 445 -18.56 4.35 7.96
C PHE A 445 -17.76 4.40 6.67
N GLN A 446 -18.03 3.43 5.81
CA GLN A 446 -17.56 3.38 4.45
C GLN A 446 -18.76 3.02 3.56
N SER A 447 -19.00 3.82 2.53
CA SER A 447 -20.07 3.59 1.57
C SER A 447 -19.49 3.52 0.16
N ILE A 448 -19.88 2.51 -0.59
CA ILE A 448 -19.38 2.27 -1.96
C ILE A 448 -20.57 1.89 -2.85
N SER A 449 -20.76 2.65 -3.93
CA SER A 449 -21.81 2.33 -4.88
C SER A 449 -21.54 1.01 -5.62
N SER A 450 -22.61 0.33 -6.06
CA SER A 450 -22.50 -0.91 -6.83
C SER A 450 -21.76 -0.75 -8.17
N THR A 451 -21.82 0.44 -8.76
CA THR A 451 -21.09 0.77 -9.99
C THR A 451 -19.58 0.76 -9.74
N ILE A 452 -19.14 1.45 -8.67
CA ILE A 452 -17.73 1.51 -8.31
C ILE A 452 -17.20 0.14 -7.92
N SER A 453 -17.93 -0.63 -7.12
CA SER A 453 -17.49 -1.97 -6.72
C SER A 453 -17.35 -2.91 -7.92
N GLY A 454 -18.21 -2.77 -8.93
CA GLY A 454 -18.10 -3.49 -10.20
C GLY A 454 -16.83 -3.14 -10.98
N GLU A 455 -16.49 -1.86 -11.06
CA GLU A 455 -15.26 -1.39 -11.69
C GLU A 455 -14.01 -1.82 -10.92
N MET A 456 -14.00 -1.67 -9.57
CA MET A 456 -12.89 -2.12 -8.73
C MET A 456 -12.57 -3.61 -8.92
N ARG A 457 -13.59 -4.47 -9.03
CA ARG A 457 -13.40 -5.89 -9.36
C ARG A 457 -12.74 -6.09 -10.73
N ALA A 458 -13.22 -5.37 -11.75
CA ALA A 458 -12.65 -5.46 -13.09
C ALA A 458 -11.20 -4.98 -13.13
N ASP A 459 -10.90 -3.87 -12.44
CA ASP A 459 -9.56 -3.29 -12.40
C ASP A 459 -8.59 -4.15 -11.57
N ALA A 460 -9.07 -4.84 -10.52
CA ALA A 460 -8.32 -5.84 -9.80
C ALA A 460 -7.80 -6.96 -10.71
N VAL A 461 -8.71 -7.53 -11.50
CA VAL A 461 -8.36 -8.61 -12.46
C VAL A 461 -7.40 -8.09 -13.53
N LYS A 462 -7.67 -6.90 -14.09
CA LYS A 462 -6.77 -6.26 -15.06
C LYS A 462 -5.38 -6.02 -14.48
N ALA A 463 -5.28 -5.53 -13.24
CA ALA A 463 -4.01 -5.25 -12.58
C ALA A 463 -3.15 -6.51 -12.44
N VAL A 464 -3.75 -7.63 -12.00
CA VAL A 464 -3.04 -8.91 -11.87
C VAL A 464 -2.57 -9.42 -13.25
N ILE A 465 -3.44 -9.36 -14.26
CA ILE A 465 -3.10 -9.82 -15.62
C ILE A 465 -1.99 -8.95 -16.22
N ILE A 466 -2.12 -7.63 -16.19
CA ILE A 466 -1.15 -6.68 -16.75
C ILE A 466 0.19 -6.81 -16.04
N SER A 467 0.19 -6.87 -14.71
CA SER A 467 1.42 -7.05 -13.92
C SER A 467 2.12 -8.36 -14.29
N THR A 468 1.36 -9.46 -14.38
CA THR A 468 1.91 -10.77 -14.76
C THR A 468 2.51 -10.76 -16.18
N ILE A 469 1.84 -10.11 -17.14
CA ILE A 469 2.33 -9.97 -18.52
C ILE A 469 3.61 -9.10 -18.54
N CYS A 470 3.62 -7.97 -17.87
CA CYS A 470 4.80 -7.10 -17.80
C CYS A 470 6.01 -7.83 -17.19
N MET A 471 5.77 -8.60 -16.13
CA MET A 471 6.82 -9.43 -15.52
C MET A 471 7.30 -10.55 -16.44
N LEU A 472 6.38 -11.21 -17.17
CA LEU A 472 6.76 -12.21 -18.18
C LEU A 472 7.70 -11.61 -19.22
N ILE A 473 7.33 -10.47 -19.79
CA ILE A 473 8.11 -9.75 -20.79
C ILE A 473 9.49 -9.39 -20.21
N TYR A 474 9.52 -8.87 -18.97
CA TYR A 474 10.76 -8.52 -18.31
C TYR A 474 11.68 -9.74 -18.10
N ILE A 475 11.17 -10.84 -17.56
CA ILE A 475 11.93 -12.06 -17.29
C ILE A 475 12.41 -12.69 -18.60
N TRP A 476 11.58 -12.71 -19.64
CA TRP A 476 11.96 -13.21 -20.96
C TRP A 476 13.12 -12.40 -21.57
N PHE A 477 13.02 -11.08 -21.53
CA PHE A 477 14.09 -10.19 -22.00
C PHE A 477 15.40 -10.41 -21.22
N ARG A 478 15.27 -10.59 -19.90
CA ARG A 478 16.41 -10.72 -18.98
C ARG A 478 17.17 -12.05 -19.14
N PHE A 479 16.45 -13.16 -19.27
CA PHE A 479 17.05 -14.50 -19.28
C PHE A 479 17.23 -15.10 -20.68
N LYS A 480 16.57 -14.58 -21.70
CA LYS A 480 16.63 -15.04 -23.10
C LYS A 480 16.26 -16.52 -23.32
N ASP A 481 15.91 -17.27 -22.28
CA ASP A 481 15.43 -18.65 -22.32
C ASP A 481 14.01 -18.70 -21.75
N ILE A 482 13.03 -19.01 -22.59
CA ILE A 482 11.61 -19.03 -22.25
C ILE A 482 11.29 -19.95 -21.07
N ARG A 483 12.12 -20.96 -20.81
CA ARG A 483 11.93 -21.93 -19.73
C ARG A 483 12.08 -21.30 -18.35
N PHE A 484 13.00 -20.35 -18.19
CA PHE A 484 13.12 -19.57 -16.97
C PHE A 484 11.86 -18.71 -16.74
N GLY A 485 11.39 -18.04 -17.80
CA GLY A 485 10.18 -17.24 -17.71
C GLY A 485 8.93 -18.08 -17.39
N ALA A 486 8.73 -19.18 -18.11
CA ALA A 486 7.58 -20.05 -17.92
C ALA A 486 7.56 -20.68 -16.51
N SER A 487 8.71 -21.18 -16.02
CA SER A 487 8.77 -21.75 -14.67
C SER A 487 8.55 -20.70 -13.57
N ALA A 488 9.06 -19.48 -13.73
CA ALA A 488 8.79 -18.38 -12.81
C ALA A 488 7.29 -18.04 -12.74
N ILE A 489 6.61 -17.97 -13.90
CA ILE A 489 5.18 -17.66 -13.92
C ILE A 489 4.34 -18.76 -13.30
N ILE A 490 4.64 -20.02 -13.58
CA ILE A 490 3.90 -21.12 -12.95
C ILE A 490 4.10 -21.08 -11.43
N ALA A 491 5.31 -20.75 -10.95
CA ALA A 491 5.56 -20.55 -9.52
C ALA A 491 4.77 -19.36 -8.95
N LEU A 492 4.65 -18.24 -9.70
CA LEU A 492 3.82 -17.10 -9.29
C LEU A 492 2.33 -17.44 -9.23
N ILE A 493 1.82 -18.15 -10.23
CA ILE A 493 0.42 -18.62 -10.22
C ILE A 493 0.18 -19.52 -9.00
N HIS A 494 1.12 -20.41 -8.70
CA HIS A 494 1.09 -21.24 -7.50
C HIS A 494 1.00 -20.38 -6.24
N ASP A 495 1.82 -19.34 -6.09
CA ASP A 495 1.84 -18.48 -4.91
C ASP A 495 0.52 -17.73 -4.75
N VAL A 496 -0.01 -17.18 -5.83
CA VAL A 496 -1.33 -16.54 -5.85
C VAL A 496 -2.43 -17.51 -5.41
N LEU A 497 -2.42 -18.76 -5.90
CA LEU A 497 -3.42 -19.78 -5.54
C LEU A 497 -3.29 -20.22 -4.08
N VAL A 498 -2.08 -20.31 -3.54
CA VAL A 498 -1.87 -20.62 -2.11
C VAL A 498 -2.36 -19.47 -1.23
N VAL A 499 -2.08 -18.23 -1.58
CA VAL A 499 -2.60 -17.08 -0.84
C VAL A 499 -4.12 -16.98 -0.94
N LEU A 500 -4.69 -17.27 -2.11
CA LEU A 500 -6.15 -17.37 -2.28
C LEU A 500 -6.75 -18.47 -1.39
N THR A 501 -6.02 -19.59 -1.21
CA THR A 501 -6.40 -20.64 -0.25
C THR A 501 -6.47 -20.10 1.18
N VAL A 502 -5.49 -19.29 1.61
CA VAL A 502 -5.51 -18.66 2.94
C VAL A 502 -6.73 -17.75 3.10
N TYR A 503 -7.02 -16.90 2.09
CA TYR A 503 -8.23 -16.07 2.09
C TYR A 503 -9.51 -16.90 2.19
N ALA A 504 -9.60 -18.02 1.45
CA ALA A 504 -10.76 -18.87 1.44
C ALA A 504 -10.99 -19.58 2.78
N LEU A 505 -9.93 -20.18 3.35
CA LEU A 505 -10.04 -21.00 4.57
C LEU A 505 -10.19 -20.14 5.84
N MET A 506 -9.48 -19.00 5.90
CA MET A 506 -9.53 -18.10 7.05
C MET A 506 -10.64 -17.04 6.94
N ARG A 507 -11.42 -17.06 5.85
CA ARG A 507 -12.51 -16.09 5.60
C ARG A 507 -12.07 -14.62 5.69
N ILE A 508 -10.83 -14.32 5.33
CA ILE A 508 -10.32 -12.95 5.30
C ILE A 508 -11.06 -12.16 4.21
N SER A 509 -11.31 -10.88 4.47
CA SER A 509 -12.04 -10.01 3.55
C SER A 509 -11.26 -9.79 2.24
N VAL A 510 -11.93 -10.05 1.10
CA VAL A 510 -11.37 -9.88 -0.25
C VAL A 510 -11.85 -8.54 -0.82
N GLY A 511 -11.02 -7.53 -0.70
CA GLY A 511 -11.27 -6.16 -1.17
C GLY A 511 -10.04 -5.53 -1.80
N ASN A 512 -9.91 -4.24 -1.72
CA ASN A 512 -8.77 -3.49 -2.26
C ASN A 512 -7.42 -3.91 -1.66
N THR A 513 -7.39 -4.21 -0.37
CA THR A 513 -6.20 -4.72 0.33
C THR A 513 -5.73 -6.08 -0.22
N PHE A 514 -6.66 -6.91 -0.70
CA PHE A 514 -6.35 -8.15 -1.40
C PHE A 514 -5.52 -7.91 -2.67
N ILE A 515 -5.88 -6.88 -3.46
CA ILE A 515 -5.16 -6.54 -4.70
C ILE A 515 -3.73 -6.11 -4.36
N ALA A 516 -3.59 -5.23 -3.37
CA ALA A 516 -2.29 -4.77 -2.91
C ALA A 516 -1.42 -5.93 -2.40
N CYS A 517 -2.00 -6.84 -1.62
CA CYS A 517 -1.32 -8.05 -1.14
C CYS A 517 -0.87 -8.94 -2.29
N MET A 518 -1.77 -9.26 -3.24
CA MET A 518 -1.45 -10.14 -4.37
C MET A 518 -0.35 -9.57 -5.26
N LEU A 519 -0.43 -8.29 -5.63
CA LEU A 519 0.60 -7.66 -6.47
C LEU A 519 1.94 -7.55 -5.74
N THR A 520 1.92 -7.31 -4.44
CA THR A 520 3.14 -7.30 -3.61
C THR A 520 3.80 -8.67 -3.57
N ILE A 521 3.02 -9.73 -3.35
CA ILE A 521 3.52 -11.11 -3.32
C ILE A 521 4.10 -11.50 -4.68
N ILE A 522 3.40 -11.16 -5.77
CA ILE A 522 3.87 -11.40 -7.13
C ILE A 522 5.24 -10.70 -7.35
N GLY A 523 5.38 -9.43 -6.95
CA GLY A 523 6.64 -8.69 -7.08
C GLY A 523 7.76 -9.24 -6.20
N TYR A 524 7.44 -9.62 -4.97
CA TYR A 524 8.41 -10.13 -3.99
C TYR A 524 8.88 -11.55 -4.31
N SER A 525 7.97 -12.48 -4.63
CA SER A 525 8.29 -13.87 -4.91
C SER A 525 9.22 -14.03 -6.13
N VAL A 526 9.00 -13.22 -7.17
CA VAL A 526 9.87 -13.22 -8.35
C VAL A 526 11.32 -12.87 -8.01
N ASN A 527 11.55 -12.00 -7.03
CA ASN A 527 12.91 -11.59 -6.65
C ASN A 527 13.77 -12.79 -6.25
N ASP A 528 13.28 -13.66 -5.38
CA ASP A 528 14.02 -14.88 -4.97
C ASP A 528 14.24 -15.84 -6.14
N THR A 529 13.23 -15.99 -7.00
CA THR A 529 13.32 -16.84 -8.18
C THR A 529 14.41 -16.35 -9.17
N ILE A 530 14.46 -15.04 -9.44
CA ILE A 530 15.48 -14.40 -10.30
C ILE A 530 16.87 -14.67 -9.76
N VAL A 531 17.04 -14.56 -8.47
CA VAL A 531 18.32 -14.76 -7.80
C VAL A 531 18.82 -16.20 -7.95
N ILE A 532 17.94 -17.19 -7.80
CA ILE A 532 18.26 -18.59 -7.98
C ILE A 532 18.58 -18.87 -9.46
N PHE A 533 17.78 -18.33 -10.38
CA PHE A 533 17.99 -18.49 -11.82
C PHE A 533 19.27 -17.84 -12.32
N ASP A 534 19.65 -16.69 -11.79
CA ASP A 534 20.92 -16.05 -12.10
C ASP A 534 22.10 -16.94 -11.66
N ARG A 535 22.00 -17.58 -10.48
CA ARG A 535 23.01 -18.55 -10.02
C ARG A 535 23.04 -19.82 -10.87
N ILE A 536 21.89 -20.34 -11.29
CA ILE A 536 21.84 -21.49 -12.22
C ILE A 536 22.53 -21.14 -13.53
N ARG A 537 22.25 -19.95 -14.08
CA ARG A 537 22.89 -19.47 -15.31
C ARG A 537 24.42 -19.32 -15.17
N GLU A 538 24.88 -18.77 -14.03
CA GLU A 538 26.28 -18.63 -13.68
C GLU A 538 26.98 -20.02 -13.63
N ASN A 539 26.39 -20.97 -12.91
CA ASN A 539 26.94 -22.33 -12.80
C ASN A 539 26.88 -23.12 -14.12
N LEU A 540 25.86 -22.90 -14.96
CA LEU A 540 25.77 -23.49 -16.30
C LEU A 540 26.85 -22.98 -17.22
N ALA A 541 27.20 -21.69 -17.13
CA ALA A 541 28.28 -21.10 -17.96
C ALA A 541 29.66 -21.66 -17.64
N LEU A 542 29.85 -22.25 -16.45
CA LEU A 542 31.11 -22.91 -16.08
C LEU A 542 31.26 -24.34 -16.64
N LYS A 543 30.14 -24.96 -17.07
CA LYS A 543 30.17 -26.30 -17.68
C LYS A 543 30.24 -26.19 -19.20
N HIS A 544 31.33 -26.66 -19.79
CA HIS A 544 31.54 -26.69 -21.23
C HIS A 544 31.07 -28.04 -21.83
N GLY A 545 30.42 -28.00 -23.00
CA GLY A 545 29.98 -29.18 -23.75
C GLY A 545 28.48 -29.50 -23.65
N LYS A 546 28.08 -30.66 -24.19
CA LYS A 546 26.70 -31.15 -24.09
C LYS A 546 26.43 -31.57 -22.65
N GLN A 547 25.37 -30.99 -22.05
CA GLN A 547 24.99 -31.26 -20.67
C GLN A 547 24.11 -32.51 -20.60
N THR A 548 24.39 -33.39 -19.65
CA THR A 548 23.56 -34.55 -19.33
C THR A 548 22.43 -34.18 -18.35
N ARG A 549 21.47 -35.09 -18.13
CA ARG A 549 20.44 -34.92 -17.09
C ARG A 549 21.04 -34.79 -15.70
N GLU A 550 22.09 -35.56 -15.42
CA GLU A 550 22.78 -35.52 -14.13
C GLU A 550 23.52 -34.18 -13.93
N ASP A 551 24.17 -33.64 -14.98
CA ASP A 551 24.81 -32.33 -14.94
C ASP A 551 23.80 -31.22 -14.61
N LEU A 552 22.64 -31.25 -15.24
CA LEU A 552 21.58 -30.25 -14.98
C LEU A 552 21.03 -30.36 -13.55
N MET A 553 20.88 -31.60 -13.05
CA MET A 553 20.45 -31.86 -11.68
C MET A 553 21.49 -31.38 -10.67
N GLU A 554 22.75 -31.65 -10.93
CA GLU A 554 23.87 -31.21 -10.09
C GLU A 554 23.94 -29.68 -10.04
N VAL A 555 23.90 -29.02 -11.20
CA VAL A 555 23.92 -27.55 -11.31
C VAL A 555 22.77 -26.93 -10.56
N ALA A 556 21.54 -27.45 -10.72
CA ALA A 556 20.39 -26.91 -10.03
C ALA A 556 20.49 -27.10 -8.51
N ASN A 557 20.81 -28.29 -8.02
CA ASN A 557 20.98 -28.56 -6.59
C ASN A 557 22.11 -27.73 -5.96
N ARG A 558 23.22 -27.58 -6.68
CA ARG A 558 24.36 -26.74 -6.26
C ARG A 558 23.94 -25.27 -6.17
N SER A 559 23.24 -24.76 -7.17
CA SER A 559 22.75 -23.36 -7.21
C SER A 559 21.78 -23.09 -6.07
N LEU A 560 20.81 -23.98 -5.83
CA LEU A 560 19.89 -23.90 -4.70
C LEU A 560 20.65 -23.89 -3.36
N THR A 561 21.62 -24.80 -3.19
CA THR A 561 22.39 -24.87 -1.94
C THR A 561 23.21 -23.60 -1.69
N GLN A 562 23.77 -22.99 -2.76
CA GLN A 562 24.55 -21.76 -2.69
C GLN A 562 23.69 -20.54 -2.33
N THR A 563 22.45 -20.47 -2.82
CA THR A 563 21.53 -19.34 -2.61
C THR A 563 20.67 -19.49 -1.36
N LEU A 564 20.52 -20.71 -0.82
CA LEU A 564 19.59 -21.03 0.27
C LEU A 564 19.72 -20.11 1.49
N SER A 565 20.93 -19.88 1.97
CA SER A 565 21.14 -19.03 3.16
C SER A 565 20.75 -17.58 2.90
N ARG A 566 20.91 -17.11 1.67
CA ARG A 566 20.53 -15.77 1.27
C ARG A 566 19.00 -15.65 1.21
N SER A 567 18.33 -16.54 0.47
CA SER A 567 16.86 -16.54 0.38
C SER A 567 16.18 -16.67 1.76
N ILE A 568 16.71 -17.50 2.65
CA ILE A 568 16.18 -17.59 4.00
C ILE A 568 16.39 -16.29 4.78
N ASN A 569 17.56 -15.66 4.72
CA ASN A 569 17.85 -14.44 5.45
C ASN A 569 16.99 -13.26 4.95
N THR A 570 16.82 -13.11 3.62
CA THR A 570 15.95 -12.07 3.03
C THR A 570 14.50 -12.29 3.45
N SER A 571 14.00 -13.52 3.35
CA SER A 571 12.62 -13.84 3.78
C SER A 571 12.42 -13.59 5.28
N ILE A 572 13.39 -13.90 6.13
CA ILE A 572 13.29 -13.66 7.58
C ILE A 572 13.25 -12.17 7.90
N THR A 573 14.10 -11.34 7.28
CA THR A 573 14.13 -9.90 7.57
C THR A 573 12.81 -9.21 7.22
N THR A 574 12.24 -9.54 6.07
CA THR A 574 10.97 -8.97 5.65
C THR A 574 9.81 -9.58 6.45
N PHE A 575 9.85 -10.88 6.73
CA PHE A 575 8.86 -11.55 7.58
C PHE A 575 8.80 -10.96 8.99
N ILE A 576 9.92 -10.64 9.62
CA ILE A 576 9.97 -9.98 10.94
C ILE A 576 9.16 -8.67 10.91
N MET A 577 9.34 -7.84 9.90
CA MET A 577 8.62 -6.57 9.78
C MET A 577 7.11 -6.77 9.66
N VAL A 578 6.68 -7.68 8.77
CA VAL A 578 5.26 -7.96 8.56
C VAL A 578 4.65 -8.68 9.79
N PHE A 579 5.41 -9.54 10.45
CA PHE A 579 4.99 -10.20 11.68
C PHE A 579 4.80 -9.21 12.84
N MET A 580 5.67 -8.22 12.98
CA MET A 580 5.49 -7.17 13.98
C MET A 580 4.26 -6.32 13.67
N LEU A 581 4.01 -6.07 12.38
CA LEU A 581 2.80 -5.38 11.93
C LEU A 581 1.52 -6.19 12.23
N PHE A 582 1.58 -7.51 12.08
CA PHE A 582 0.48 -8.42 12.45
C PHE A 582 0.24 -8.43 13.96
N LEU A 583 1.29 -8.49 14.78
CA LEU A 583 1.16 -8.56 16.24
C LEU A 583 0.63 -7.27 16.86
N LEU A 584 1.12 -6.12 16.39
CA LEU A 584 0.90 -4.82 17.03
C LEU A 584 -0.05 -3.91 16.25
N GLY A 585 -0.36 -4.24 15.00
CA GLY A 585 -1.24 -3.45 14.14
C GLY A 585 -2.71 -3.54 14.55
N VAL A 586 -3.49 -2.55 14.15
CA VAL A 586 -4.96 -2.56 14.28
C VAL A 586 -5.58 -3.62 13.36
N ALA A 587 -6.83 -3.99 13.58
CA ALA A 587 -7.52 -5.08 12.88
C ALA A 587 -7.41 -4.97 11.34
N SER A 588 -7.65 -3.80 10.77
CA SER A 588 -7.55 -3.58 9.32
C SER A 588 -6.14 -3.81 8.75
N ILE A 589 -5.11 -3.54 9.54
CA ILE A 589 -3.71 -3.79 9.18
C ILE A 589 -3.37 -5.28 9.33
N ARG A 590 -3.91 -5.95 10.34
CA ARG A 590 -3.74 -7.40 10.53
C ARG A 590 -4.35 -8.20 9.37
N GLU A 591 -5.51 -7.79 8.86
CA GLU A 591 -6.15 -8.39 7.67
C GLU A 591 -5.25 -8.34 6.42
N PHE A 592 -4.44 -7.30 6.28
CA PHE A 592 -3.44 -7.20 5.21
C PHE A 592 -2.17 -8.01 5.52
N ALA A 593 -1.68 -7.95 6.76
CA ALA A 593 -0.41 -8.55 7.14
C ALA A 593 -0.43 -10.08 7.09
N LEU A 594 -1.52 -10.72 7.51
CA LEU A 594 -1.61 -12.19 7.60
C LEU A 594 -1.50 -12.88 6.23
N PRO A 595 -2.26 -12.51 5.17
CA PRO A 595 -2.07 -13.09 3.85
C PRO A 595 -0.69 -12.79 3.25
N LEU A 596 -0.14 -11.61 3.54
CA LEU A 596 1.19 -11.23 3.10
C LEU A 596 2.27 -12.14 3.71
N MET A 597 2.18 -12.45 5.02
CA MET A 597 3.07 -13.42 5.68
C MET A 597 2.98 -14.80 5.02
N ALA A 598 1.77 -15.28 4.76
CA ALA A 598 1.56 -16.55 4.08
C ALA A 598 2.18 -16.53 2.66
N GLY A 599 1.99 -15.44 1.92
CA GLY A 599 2.57 -15.26 0.59
C GLY A 599 4.08 -15.21 0.59
N MET A 600 4.71 -14.60 1.60
CA MET A 600 6.17 -14.55 1.74
C MET A 600 6.75 -15.93 2.03
N ILE A 601 6.14 -16.71 2.93
CA ILE A 601 6.55 -18.09 3.21
C ILE A 601 6.38 -18.93 1.95
N CYS A 602 5.25 -18.77 1.25
CA CYS A 602 4.96 -19.49 0.03
C CYS A 602 5.96 -19.13 -1.08
N GLY A 603 6.28 -17.82 -1.28
CA GLY A 603 7.24 -17.36 -2.29
C GLY A 603 8.65 -17.89 -2.06
N ALA A 604 9.12 -17.93 -0.81
CA ALA A 604 10.39 -18.57 -0.47
C ALA A 604 10.37 -20.07 -0.79
N TYR A 605 9.28 -20.76 -0.46
CA TYR A 605 9.10 -22.16 -0.79
C TYR A 605 9.02 -22.40 -2.29
N SER A 606 8.22 -21.65 -3.02
CA SER A 606 7.99 -21.85 -4.44
C SER A 606 9.24 -21.59 -5.27
N SER A 607 10.05 -20.58 -4.92
CA SER A 607 11.33 -20.28 -5.60
C SER A 607 12.32 -21.43 -5.46
N ILE A 608 12.38 -22.08 -4.29
CA ILE A 608 13.30 -23.19 -4.02
C ILE A 608 12.75 -24.51 -4.55
N CYS A 609 11.47 -24.83 -4.28
CA CYS A 609 10.90 -26.17 -4.43
C CYS A 609 9.98 -26.33 -5.65
N ILE A 610 9.62 -25.26 -6.37
CA ILE A 610 8.71 -25.30 -7.51
C ILE A 610 9.37 -24.73 -8.77
N ALA A 611 9.84 -23.47 -8.74
CA ALA A 611 10.37 -22.79 -9.92
C ALA A 611 11.59 -23.50 -10.51
N THR A 612 12.53 -23.91 -9.67
CA THR A 612 13.76 -24.59 -10.09
C THR A 612 13.49 -26.00 -10.63
N GLU A 613 12.60 -26.74 -9.98
CA GLU A 613 12.17 -28.07 -10.42
C GLU A 613 11.43 -28.02 -11.75
N LEU A 614 10.55 -27.06 -11.93
CA LEU A 614 9.85 -26.84 -13.21
C LEU A 614 10.82 -26.47 -14.33
N TRP A 615 11.75 -25.57 -14.05
CA TRP A 615 12.81 -25.24 -15.02
C TRP A 615 13.61 -26.50 -15.44
N TYR A 616 13.99 -27.34 -14.47
CA TYR A 616 14.69 -28.59 -14.76
C TYR A 616 13.84 -29.53 -15.63
N VAL A 617 12.58 -29.76 -15.27
CA VAL A 617 11.66 -30.61 -16.02
C VAL A 617 11.49 -30.09 -17.45
N MET A 618 11.27 -28.80 -17.63
CA MET A 618 11.16 -28.17 -18.95
C MET A 618 12.47 -28.29 -19.76
N LYS A 619 13.62 -28.13 -19.10
CA LYS A 619 14.92 -28.22 -19.77
C LYS A 619 15.22 -29.63 -20.28
N VAL A 620 14.83 -30.65 -19.51
CA VAL A 620 15.01 -32.05 -19.84
C VAL A 620 14.04 -32.53 -20.93
N HIS A 621 12.73 -32.15 -20.83
CA HIS A 621 11.68 -32.73 -21.70
C HIS A 621 11.34 -31.88 -22.91
N LEU A 622 11.49 -30.54 -22.85
CA LEU A 622 11.15 -29.60 -23.92
C LEU A 622 12.39 -29.06 -24.67
N GLY A 623 13.58 -29.57 -24.40
CA GLY A 623 14.81 -29.18 -25.11
C GLY A 623 14.79 -29.67 -26.57
N LYS A 624 15.07 -28.76 -27.54
CA LYS A 624 15.21 -29.12 -29.00
C LYS A 624 16.26 -30.17 -29.26
N ASN A 625 17.26 -30.34 -28.40
CA ASN A 625 18.21 -31.47 -28.41
C ASN A 625 17.73 -32.40 -27.28
N LYS A 626 17.14 -33.55 -27.66
CA LYS A 626 16.91 -34.65 -26.71
C LYS A 626 18.22 -34.88 -25.97
N ILE A 627 18.23 -34.56 -24.66
CA ILE A 627 19.37 -34.87 -23.80
C ILE A 627 19.38 -36.37 -23.73
N THR A 628 20.32 -37.00 -24.39
CA THR A 628 20.53 -38.44 -24.35
C THR A 628 20.86 -38.85 -22.92
N GLU A 629 20.35 -40.00 -22.52
CA GLU A 629 20.63 -40.67 -21.24
C GLU A 629 22.10 -40.71 -20.90
#